data_7cff0608615e728f58760df735b2d762
#
_entry.id   7cff0608615e728f58760df735b2d762
#
_cell.length_a   1.000
_cell.length_b   1.000
_cell.length_c   1.000
_cell.angle_alpha   90.00
_cell.angle_beta   90.00
_cell.angle_gamma   90.00
#
_symmetry.space_group_name_H-M   'P 1'
#
loop_
_entity.id
_entity.type
_entity.pdbx_description
1 polymer ?
#
loop_
_entity_poly.entity_id
_entity_poly.type
_entity_poly.pdbx_seq_one_letter_code
_entity_poly.pdbx_strand_id
1 'polypeptide(L)'
;ERGKNVRSTKFKTRIELLDEPKLLFGHQFEGDDVKEAIETFGTYGTSVDGLHTSEVKLGLVGTREGIAQAAEWIETLQRPIESEKKKEEIVSFKRSSEVELPSQQGLGFAEEEQVDVDGVGLSVTYSNILNRDFCGFNTDGGFRCRLVHNPRWDAAFQKRDIEGVIGIVDPVKRIKELVKLYSDRIKLVAAETPRPDVIIVVLPPIVLQKASTALIKGNYFYNFRRALKAATMEYE
;
A
#
# COMPACT_ATOMS: atom_id res chain seq x y z
N GLU A 1 18.69 -9.71 57.24
CA GLU A 1 17.73 -9.58 56.11
C GLU A 1 17.66 -8.12 55.69
N ARG A 2 18.32 -7.79 54.57
CA ARG A 2 18.25 -6.43 53.96
C ARG A 2 17.24 -6.47 52.81
N GLY A 3 16.03 -5.96 53.06
CA GLY A 3 15.02 -5.75 52.06
C GLY A 3 15.49 -4.77 51.01
N LYS A 4 15.65 -5.21 49.75
CA LYS A 4 15.89 -4.35 48.60
C LYS A 4 14.61 -3.61 48.25
N ASN A 5 14.54 -2.32 48.59
CA ASN A 5 13.51 -1.42 48.11
C ASN A 5 13.63 -1.25 46.58
N VAL A 6 12.79 -1.97 45.83
CA VAL A 6 12.61 -1.78 44.40
C VAL A 6 11.81 -0.48 44.23
N ARG A 7 12.50 0.62 43.87
CA ARG A 7 11.84 1.87 43.48
C ARG A 7 11.07 1.64 42.20
N SER A 8 9.76 1.53 42.29
CA SER A 8 8.84 1.58 41.16
C SER A 8 8.91 2.95 40.53
N THR A 9 9.61 3.07 39.43
CA THR A 9 9.58 4.26 38.56
C THR A 9 8.23 4.27 37.85
N LYS A 10 7.32 5.11 38.35
CA LYS A 10 6.05 5.40 37.64
C LYS A 10 6.38 6.22 36.39
N PHE A 11 6.38 5.57 35.24
CA PHE A 11 6.43 6.28 33.97
C PHE A 11 5.11 7.06 33.81
N LYS A 12 5.17 8.38 33.70
CA LYS A 12 4.03 9.19 33.28
C LYS A 12 3.95 9.10 31.75
N THR A 13 3.07 8.26 31.26
CA THR A 13 2.76 8.22 29.82
C THR A 13 1.87 9.41 29.49
N ARG A 14 2.33 10.28 28.59
CA ARG A 14 1.51 11.35 27.99
C ARG A 14 1.10 10.84 26.60
N ILE A 15 -0.18 10.79 26.36
CA ILE A 15 -0.74 10.54 25.03
C ILE A 15 -1.10 11.89 24.44
N GLU A 16 -0.58 12.20 23.28
CA GLU A 16 -0.88 13.42 22.54
C GLU A 16 -1.47 12.98 21.19
N LEU A 17 -2.65 13.48 20.87
CA LEU A 17 -3.26 13.31 19.56
C LEU A 17 -2.69 14.39 18.66
N LEU A 18 -2.02 13.99 17.59
CA LEU A 18 -1.53 14.91 16.57
C LEU A 18 -2.58 15.00 15.46
N ASP A 19 -2.80 16.21 14.97
CA ASP A 19 -3.65 16.42 13.80
C ASP A 19 -3.05 15.73 12.58
N GLU A 20 -3.89 15.16 11.73
CA GLU A 20 -3.45 14.53 10.50
C GLU A 20 -2.87 15.60 9.55
N PRO A 21 -1.63 15.42 9.04
CA PRO A 21 -1.03 16.40 8.15
C PRO A 21 -1.76 16.40 6.81
N LYS A 22 -2.11 17.59 6.34
CA LYS A 22 -2.66 17.75 5.00
C LYS A 22 -1.62 17.40 3.94
N LEU A 23 -2.08 16.76 2.87
CA LEU A 23 -1.26 16.39 1.72
C LEU A 23 -1.37 17.47 0.64
N LEU A 24 -0.27 17.70 -0.07
CA LEU A 24 -0.21 18.68 -1.15
C LEU A 24 -0.28 17.96 -2.49
N PHE A 25 -1.19 18.41 -3.35
CA PHE A 25 -1.47 17.84 -4.68
C PHE A 25 -1.17 18.83 -5.79
N GLY A 26 -1.51 18.48 -7.02
CA GLY A 26 -1.40 19.38 -8.17
C GLY A 26 -2.11 20.71 -7.92
N HIS A 27 -1.65 21.76 -8.60
CA HIS A 27 -2.16 23.12 -8.46
C HIS A 27 -2.13 23.66 -7.02
N GLN A 28 -1.22 23.14 -6.18
CA GLN A 28 -1.06 23.52 -4.77
C GLN A 28 -2.31 23.27 -3.90
N PHE A 29 -3.15 22.34 -4.31
CA PHE A 29 -4.31 21.94 -3.52
C PHE A 29 -3.88 21.16 -2.30
N GLU A 30 -4.40 21.51 -1.11
CA GLU A 30 -4.20 20.81 0.14
C GLU A 30 -5.47 20.03 0.50
N GLY A 31 -5.33 18.74 0.80
CA GLY A 31 -6.45 17.89 1.17
C GLY A 31 -6.03 16.63 1.92
N ASP A 32 -7.02 15.95 2.48
CA ASP A 32 -6.83 14.73 3.27
C ASP A 32 -7.19 13.48 2.44
N ASP A 33 -8.13 13.60 1.47
CA ASP A 33 -8.53 12.50 0.59
C ASP A 33 -7.60 12.39 -0.62
N VAL A 34 -6.72 11.39 -0.58
CA VAL A 34 -5.71 11.14 -1.62
C VAL A 34 -6.33 10.81 -2.98
N LYS A 35 -7.41 10.01 -3.00
CA LYS A 35 -8.02 9.55 -4.25
C LYS A 35 -8.73 10.68 -4.97
N GLU A 36 -9.58 11.41 -4.27
CA GLU A 36 -10.32 12.55 -4.82
C GLU A 36 -9.39 13.66 -5.28
N ALA A 37 -8.38 13.95 -4.46
CA ALA A 37 -7.44 15.00 -4.78
C ALA A 37 -6.54 14.65 -5.99
N ILE A 38 -6.08 13.40 -6.14
CA ILE A 38 -5.33 12.97 -7.32
C ILE A 38 -6.24 12.97 -8.56
N GLU A 39 -7.47 12.51 -8.45
CA GLU A 39 -8.40 12.48 -9.57
C GLU A 39 -8.71 13.89 -10.11
N THR A 40 -8.91 14.84 -9.20
CA THR A 40 -9.31 16.21 -9.55
C THR A 40 -8.12 17.10 -9.90
N PHE A 41 -7.07 17.09 -9.09
CA PHE A 41 -5.95 18.04 -9.17
C PHE A 41 -4.67 17.40 -9.70
N GLY A 42 -4.60 16.07 -9.74
CA GLY A 42 -3.40 15.32 -10.09
C GLY A 42 -2.40 15.24 -8.92
N THR A 43 -1.28 14.58 -9.17
CA THR A 43 -0.17 14.49 -8.21
C THR A 43 0.52 15.84 -8.06
N TYR A 44 1.25 16.06 -6.97
CA TYR A 44 1.96 17.30 -6.66
C TYR A 44 2.78 17.87 -7.85
N GLY A 45 3.49 17.01 -8.57
CA GLY A 45 4.32 17.41 -9.72
C GLY A 45 3.54 17.85 -10.96
N THR A 46 2.23 17.61 -11.03
CA THR A 46 1.42 17.83 -12.25
C THR A 46 1.40 19.30 -12.69
N SER A 47 1.47 20.25 -11.76
CA SER A 47 1.42 21.70 -12.02
C SER A 47 2.79 22.38 -12.02
N VAL A 48 3.88 21.61 -11.85
CA VAL A 48 5.24 22.14 -11.78
C VAL A 48 6.03 21.66 -12.99
N ASP A 49 6.46 22.59 -13.83
CA ASP A 49 7.22 22.29 -15.03
C ASP A 49 8.45 21.42 -14.73
N GLY A 50 8.57 20.29 -15.45
CA GLY A 50 9.68 19.36 -15.33
C GLY A 50 9.65 18.41 -14.14
N LEU A 51 8.68 18.50 -13.23
CA LEU A 51 8.54 17.55 -12.11
C LEU A 51 7.59 16.40 -12.44
N HIS A 52 6.64 16.60 -13.36
CA HIS A 52 5.71 15.54 -13.75
C HIS A 52 6.28 14.71 -14.88
N THR A 53 6.24 13.38 -14.70
CA THR A 53 6.57 12.44 -15.78
C THR A 53 5.29 11.82 -16.35
N SER A 54 5.21 11.77 -17.70
CA SER A 54 4.11 11.11 -18.39
C SER A 54 4.22 9.59 -18.44
N GLU A 55 5.39 9.04 -18.12
CA GLU A 55 5.67 7.61 -18.12
C GLU A 55 6.52 7.23 -16.91
N VAL A 56 6.13 6.16 -16.22
CA VAL A 56 6.91 5.52 -15.16
C VAL A 56 7.36 4.16 -15.67
N LYS A 57 8.65 3.98 -15.87
CA LYS A 57 9.23 2.73 -16.34
C LYS A 57 9.41 1.76 -15.18
N LEU A 58 8.85 0.55 -15.33
CA LEU A 58 8.83 -0.47 -14.30
C LEU A 58 9.75 -1.64 -14.66
N GLY A 59 10.65 -1.99 -13.74
CA GLY A 59 11.41 -3.23 -13.76
C GLY A 59 10.81 -4.23 -12.78
N LEU A 60 10.81 -5.53 -13.12
CA LEU A 60 10.26 -6.58 -12.29
C LEU A 60 11.33 -7.59 -11.87
N VAL A 61 11.34 -7.92 -10.58
CA VAL A 61 12.25 -8.93 -10.02
C VAL A 61 11.45 -9.98 -9.26
N GLY A 62 11.53 -11.24 -9.67
CA GLY A 62 10.77 -12.32 -9.05
C GLY A 62 10.89 -13.66 -9.76
N THR A 63 10.01 -14.62 -9.46
CA THR A 63 9.85 -15.82 -10.26
C THR A 63 9.20 -15.50 -11.60
N ARG A 64 9.39 -16.34 -12.61
CA ARG A 64 8.77 -16.12 -13.93
C ARG A 64 7.24 -15.99 -13.83
N GLU A 65 6.62 -16.87 -13.05
CA GLU A 65 5.18 -16.85 -12.83
C GLU A 65 4.75 -15.57 -12.08
N GLY A 66 5.52 -15.17 -11.07
CA GLY A 66 5.25 -13.95 -10.31
C GLY A 66 5.39 -12.69 -11.16
N ILE A 67 6.42 -12.62 -12.01
CA ILE A 67 6.61 -11.51 -12.96
C ILE A 67 5.44 -11.45 -13.96
N ALA A 68 5.00 -12.58 -14.51
CA ALA A 68 3.86 -12.62 -15.43
C ALA A 68 2.58 -12.11 -14.75
N GLN A 69 2.30 -12.54 -13.52
CA GLN A 69 1.14 -12.06 -12.75
C GLN A 69 1.26 -10.56 -12.42
N ALA A 70 2.46 -10.08 -12.07
CA ALA A 70 2.68 -8.67 -11.80
C ALA A 70 2.51 -7.81 -13.06
N ALA A 71 2.96 -8.27 -14.21
CA ALA A 71 2.78 -7.60 -15.50
C ALA A 71 1.28 -7.49 -15.86
N GLU A 72 0.51 -8.56 -15.70
CA GLU A 72 -0.94 -8.56 -15.91
C GLU A 72 -1.64 -7.59 -14.93
N TRP A 73 -1.21 -7.57 -13.67
CA TRP A 73 -1.73 -6.62 -12.70
C TRP A 73 -1.41 -5.16 -13.07
N ILE A 74 -0.19 -4.87 -13.54
CA ILE A 74 0.20 -3.55 -14.02
C ILE A 74 -0.69 -3.11 -15.20
N GLU A 75 -0.98 -4.01 -16.12
CA GLU A 75 -1.91 -3.75 -17.22
C GLU A 75 -3.33 -3.40 -16.73
N THR A 76 -3.78 -4.09 -15.68
CA THR A 76 -5.08 -3.80 -15.05
C THR A 76 -5.08 -2.42 -14.40
N LEU A 77 -3.99 -2.01 -13.76
CA LEU A 77 -3.88 -0.70 -13.11
C LEU A 77 -3.86 0.49 -14.09
N GLN A 78 -3.64 0.26 -15.38
CA GLN A 78 -3.71 1.33 -16.38
C GLN A 78 -5.14 1.74 -16.71
N ARG A 79 -6.12 0.93 -16.33
CA ARG A 79 -7.54 1.19 -16.59
C ARG A 79 -8.24 1.64 -15.30
N PRO A 80 -9.32 2.41 -15.42
CA PRO A 80 -10.17 2.67 -14.27
C PRO A 80 -10.71 1.35 -13.70
N ILE A 81 -10.72 1.24 -12.38
CA ILE A 81 -11.27 0.11 -11.65
C ILE A 81 -12.44 0.61 -10.82
N GLU A 82 -13.64 0.17 -11.18
CA GLU A 82 -14.84 0.52 -10.43
C GLU A 82 -14.82 -0.17 -9.05
N SER A 83 -15.24 0.57 -8.02
CA SER A 83 -15.44 -0.02 -6.71
C SER A 83 -16.60 -1.01 -6.75
N GLU A 84 -16.51 -2.10 -6.01
CA GLU A 84 -17.65 -2.97 -5.79
C GLU A 84 -18.77 -2.17 -5.11
N LYS A 85 -19.82 -1.83 -5.86
CA LYS A 85 -21.04 -1.24 -5.28
C LYS A 85 -21.63 -2.28 -4.35
N LYS A 86 -21.61 -2.03 -3.03
CA LYS A 86 -22.43 -2.82 -2.11
C LYS A 86 -23.86 -2.75 -2.60
N LYS A 87 -24.53 -3.91 -2.75
CA LYS A 87 -25.95 -3.98 -3.05
C LYS A 87 -26.67 -3.08 -2.06
N GLU A 88 -27.47 -2.15 -2.59
CA GLU A 88 -28.31 -1.28 -1.78
C GLU A 88 -29.22 -2.17 -0.91
N GLU A 89 -28.94 -2.20 0.38
CA GLU A 89 -29.79 -2.84 1.34
C GLU A 89 -30.88 -1.83 1.68
N ILE A 90 -32.04 -1.97 1.04
CA ILE A 90 -33.20 -1.15 1.36
C ILE A 90 -33.69 -1.60 2.73
N VAL A 91 -33.26 -0.90 3.77
CA VAL A 91 -33.75 -1.09 5.13
C VAL A 91 -35.01 -0.25 5.28
N SER A 92 -36.19 -0.85 5.11
CA SER A 92 -37.47 -0.19 5.42
C SER A 92 -37.65 -0.13 6.92
N PHE A 93 -37.44 1.03 7.53
CA PHE A 93 -37.81 1.27 8.92
C PHE A 93 -39.33 1.55 9.04
N LYS A 94 -40.04 0.62 9.67
CA LYS A 94 -41.38 0.96 10.20
C LYS A 94 -41.20 1.85 11.44
N ARG A 95 -41.66 3.08 11.36
CA ARG A 95 -41.69 4.02 12.48
C ARG A 95 -42.56 3.47 13.59
N SER A 96 -42.01 2.87 14.63
CA SER A 96 -42.63 2.78 15.93
C SER A 96 -42.22 4.05 16.68
N SER A 97 -43.19 4.88 17.01
CA SER A 97 -43.09 6.02 17.90
C SER A 97 -42.52 5.55 19.24
N GLU A 98 -41.36 6.05 19.63
CA GLU A 98 -40.61 5.76 20.87
C GLU A 98 -39.40 4.85 20.68
N VAL A 99 -38.30 5.42 20.09
CA VAL A 99 -36.94 5.01 20.42
C VAL A 99 -36.06 6.27 20.43
N GLU A 100 -35.63 6.66 21.62
CA GLU A 100 -34.57 7.63 21.80
C GLU A 100 -33.28 7.04 21.15
N LEU A 101 -32.77 7.73 20.12
CA LEU A 101 -31.48 7.39 19.51
C LEU A 101 -30.37 7.69 20.50
N PRO A 102 -29.51 6.72 20.82
CA PRO A 102 -28.30 7.02 21.58
C PRO A 102 -27.39 7.89 20.70
N SER A 103 -27.00 9.04 21.24
CA SER A 103 -26.03 9.94 20.63
C SER A 103 -24.69 9.22 20.44
N GLN A 104 -24.38 8.82 19.22
CA GLN A 104 -23.02 8.38 18.87
C GLN A 104 -22.14 9.62 18.67
N GLN A 105 -21.42 9.98 19.72
CA GLN A 105 -20.26 10.85 19.59
C GLN A 105 -19.08 10.02 19.03
N GLY A 106 -18.55 10.48 17.91
CA GLY A 106 -17.19 10.16 17.47
C GLY A 106 -17.10 9.10 16.40
N LEU A 107 -16.97 9.59 15.21
CA LEU A 107 -16.09 9.26 14.09
C LEU A 107 -16.74 9.92 12.87
N GLY A 108 -16.15 11.02 12.42
CA GLY A 108 -16.74 11.84 11.34
C GLY A 108 -16.72 11.10 10.00
N PHE A 109 -17.86 10.53 9.68
CA PHE A 109 -18.20 10.12 8.33
C PHE A 109 -19.20 11.14 7.80
N ALA A 110 -18.90 11.78 6.68
CA ALA A 110 -19.85 12.64 6.01
C ALA A 110 -21.00 11.78 5.48
N GLU A 111 -22.11 11.79 6.20
CA GLU A 111 -23.38 11.22 5.76
C GLU A 111 -24.11 12.31 4.96
N GLU A 112 -24.27 12.12 3.65
CA GLU A 112 -25.28 12.88 2.92
C GLU A 112 -26.65 12.26 3.20
N GLU A 113 -27.34 12.80 4.19
CA GLU A 113 -28.73 12.48 4.51
C GLU A 113 -29.65 13.20 3.52
N GLN A 114 -30.15 12.49 2.51
CA GLN A 114 -31.33 12.96 1.78
C GLN A 114 -32.57 12.55 2.56
N VAL A 115 -33.13 13.51 3.27
CA VAL A 115 -34.42 13.36 3.94
C VAL A 115 -35.55 13.64 2.93
N ASP A 116 -36.20 12.61 2.45
CA ASP A 116 -37.40 12.75 1.65
C ASP A 116 -38.60 13.04 2.55
N VAL A 117 -39.29 14.16 2.34
CA VAL A 117 -40.26 14.77 3.25
C VAL A 117 -41.62 14.03 3.27
N ASP A 118 -41.83 13.06 2.38
CA ASP A 118 -43.13 12.38 2.21
C ASP A 118 -43.26 11.02 2.91
N GLY A 119 -42.47 10.72 3.87
CA GLY A 119 -42.81 9.73 4.91
C GLY A 119 -42.73 8.26 4.53
N VAL A 120 -42.13 7.87 3.41
CA VAL A 120 -41.99 6.47 3.02
C VAL A 120 -40.55 6.17 2.56
N GLY A 121 -39.75 5.64 3.48
CA GLY A 121 -38.50 4.98 3.18
C GLY A 121 -37.27 5.91 3.11
N LEU A 122 -36.48 5.94 4.17
CA LEU A 122 -35.09 6.43 4.13
C LEU A 122 -34.27 5.41 3.35
N SER A 123 -33.82 5.75 2.15
CA SER A 123 -32.71 5.01 1.51
C SER A 123 -31.41 5.63 1.98
N VAL A 124 -30.70 4.93 2.83
CA VAL A 124 -29.34 5.36 3.25
C VAL A 124 -28.37 4.81 2.23
N THR A 125 -27.86 5.68 1.35
CA THR A 125 -26.79 5.31 0.43
C THR A 125 -25.45 5.46 1.16
N TYR A 126 -24.90 4.36 1.64
CA TYR A 126 -23.54 4.37 2.15
C TYR A 126 -22.54 4.48 0.99
N SER A 127 -22.06 5.67 0.69
CA SER A 127 -20.87 5.80 -0.13
C SER A 127 -19.68 5.36 0.73
N ASN A 128 -19.10 4.20 0.40
CA ASN A 128 -17.92 3.75 1.10
C ASN A 128 -16.72 4.58 0.61
N ILE A 129 -16.42 5.67 1.31
CA ILE A 129 -15.30 6.60 1.03
C ILE A 129 -13.97 5.84 0.86
N LEU A 130 -13.81 4.73 1.57
CA LEU A 130 -12.60 3.89 1.50
C LEU A 130 -12.51 3.05 0.21
N ASN A 131 -13.58 2.97 -0.60
CA ASN A 131 -13.67 2.10 -1.76
C ASN A 131 -14.14 2.85 -3.02
N ARG A 132 -13.69 4.10 -3.19
CA ARG A 132 -13.90 4.88 -4.42
C ARG A 132 -13.27 4.19 -5.61
N ASP A 133 -13.78 4.48 -6.78
CA ASP A 133 -13.24 4.02 -8.04
C ASP A 133 -11.76 4.45 -8.17
N PHE A 134 -10.96 3.58 -8.74
CA PHE A 134 -9.58 3.91 -9.04
C PHE A 134 -9.50 4.45 -10.47
N CYS A 135 -8.95 5.66 -10.64
CA CYS A 135 -8.92 6.33 -11.94
C CYS A 135 -7.95 5.72 -12.98
N GLY A 136 -7.08 4.82 -12.56
CA GLY A 136 -6.07 4.20 -13.41
C GLY A 136 -4.83 5.07 -13.66
N PHE A 137 -3.74 4.41 -14.01
CA PHE A 137 -2.51 5.06 -14.48
C PHE A 137 -2.59 5.26 -16.00
N ASN A 138 -3.16 6.38 -16.42
CA ASN A 138 -3.25 6.78 -17.81
C ASN A 138 -3.05 8.29 -17.96
N THR A 139 -2.87 8.78 -19.19
CA THR A 139 -2.58 10.20 -19.47
C THR A 139 -3.78 11.10 -19.22
N ASP A 140 -5.00 10.56 -19.27
CA ASP A 140 -6.25 11.32 -19.15
C ASP A 140 -6.84 11.23 -17.73
N GLY A 141 -6.31 10.32 -16.91
CA GLY A 141 -6.74 10.13 -15.52
C GLY A 141 -6.01 11.05 -14.54
N GLY A 142 -6.36 10.93 -13.26
CA GLY A 142 -5.80 11.77 -12.19
C GLY A 142 -4.29 11.70 -12.04
N PHE A 143 -3.67 10.55 -12.30
CA PHE A 143 -2.21 10.41 -12.24
C PHE A 143 -1.50 11.07 -13.44
N ARG A 144 -2.17 11.22 -14.59
CA ARG A 144 -1.63 11.77 -15.84
C ARG A 144 -0.32 11.15 -16.30
N CYS A 145 -0.08 9.90 -15.93
CA CYS A 145 1.09 9.11 -16.31
C CYS A 145 0.71 7.68 -16.63
N ARG A 146 1.52 7.01 -17.46
CA ARG A 146 1.39 5.59 -17.79
C ARG A 146 2.44 4.77 -17.06
N LEU A 147 2.08 3.56 -16.69
CA LEU A 147 3.05 2.55 -16.26
C LEU A 147 3.59 1.82 -17.49
N VAL A 148 4.89 1.87 -17.71
CA VAL A 148 5.54 1.24 -18.86
C VAL A 148 6.39 0.07 -18.36
N HIS A 149 5.97 -1.14 -18.68
CA HIS A 149 6.73 -2.35 -18.42
C HIS A 149 7.35 -2.86 -19.72
N ASN A 150 8.65 -3.25 -19.65
CA ASN A 150 9.35 -3.88 -20.77
C ASN A 150 10.09 -5.11 -20.23
N PRO A 151 9.90 -6.30 -20.84
CA PRO A 151 10.55 -7.54 -20.41
C PRO A 151 12.09 -7.49 -20.31
N ARG A 152 12.75 -6.55 -20.98
CA ARG A 152 14.19 -6.34 -20.83
C ARG A 152 14.59 -5.86 -19.42
N TRP A 153 13.67 -5.27 -18.69
CA TRP A 153 13.87 -4.84 -17.30
C TRP A 153 13.45 -5.91 -16.29
N ASP A 154 13.25 -7.14 -16.75
CA ASP A 154 12.90 -8.25 -15.86
C ASP A 154 14.13 -9.04 -15.45
N ALA A 155 14.20 -9.38 -14.18
CA ALA A 155 15.20 -10.31 -13.66
C ALA A 155 14.52 -11.49 -12.95
N ALA A 156 14.29 -12.55 -13.72
CA ALA A 156 13.61 -13.72 -13.23
C ALA A 156 14.54 -14.68 -12.48
N PHE A 157 14.03 -15.29 -11.42
CA PHE A 157 14.62 -16.47 -10.80
C PHE A 157 14.07 -17.74 -11.41
N GLN A 158 14.88 -18.79 -11.36
CA GLN A 158 14.37 -20.13 -11.54
C GLN A 158 13.78 -20.61 -10.20
N LYS A 159 12.71 -21.39 -10.29
CA LYS A 159 12.02 -21.92 -9.09
C LYS A 159 12.99 -22.66 -8.15
N ARG A 160 13.92 -23.42 -8.72
CA ARG A 160 14.98 -24.11 -7.96
C ARG A 160 15.86 -23.20 -7.12
N ASP A 161 16.09 -21.95 -7.55
CA ASP A 161 16.96 -21.00 -6.83
C ASP A 161 16.28 -20.60 -5.51
N ILE A 162 14.97 -20.33 -5.56
CA ILE A 162 14.16 -20.04 -4.37
C ILE A 162 14.05 -21.27 -3.46
N GLU A 163 13.74 -22.44 -4.03
CA GLU A 163 13.60 -23.70 -3.28
C GLU A 163 14.90 -24.09 -2.56
N GLY A 164 16.04 -23.92 -3.22
CA GLY A 164 17.35 -24.15 -2.61
C GLY A 164 17.61 -23.29 -1.39
N VAL A 165 17.29 -22.01 -1.46
CA VAL A 165 17.45 -21.09 -0.33
C VAL A 165 16.43 -21.36 0.77
N ILE A 166 15.18 -21.63 0.43
CA ILE A 166 14.12 -21.94 1.40
C ILE A 166 14.42 -23.24 2.17
N GLY A 167 15.16 -24.19 1.55
CA GLY A 167 15.62 -25.42 2.19
C GLY A 167 16.68 -25.24 3.28
N ILE A 168 17.29 -24.05 3.41
CA ILE A 168 18.29 -23.78 4.45
C ILE A 168 17.63 -23.86 5.83
N VAL A 169 18.18 -24.69 6.72
CA VAL A 169 17.61 -24.95 8.06
C VAL A 169 17.69 -23.73 8.97
N ASP A 170 18.84 -23.04 8.98
CA ASP A 170 19.05 -21.84 9.79
C ASP A 170 18.19 -20.67 9.22
N PRO A 171 17.22 -20.15 10.00
CA PRO A 171 16.33 -19.10 9.51
C PRO A 171 17.05 -17.79 9.18
N VAL A 172 18.08 -17.42 9.95
CA VAL A 172 18.84 -16.18 9.73
C VAL A 172 19.68 -16.30 8.47
N LYS A 173 20.36 -17.44 8.28
CA LYS A 173 21.13 -17.72 7.07
C LYS A 173 20.22 -17.76 5.84
N ARG A 174 19.05 -18.39 5.96
CA ARG A 174 18.03 -18.41 4.89
C ARG A 174 17.65 -17.01 4.43
N ILE A 175 17.34 -16.11 5.37
CA ILE A 175 16.98 -14.71 5.03
C ILE A 175 18.15 -14.00 4.38
N LYS A 176 19.39 -14.16 4.87
CA LYS A 176 20.57 -13.54 4.29
C LYS A 176 20.81 -13.98 2.84
N GLU A 177 20.68 -15.27 2.56
CA GLU A 177 20.84 -15.79 1.20
C GLU A 177 19.71 -15.32 0.27
N LEU A 178 18.46 -15.20 0.78
CA LEU A 178 17.38 -14.58 0.00
C LEU A 178 17.66 -13.11 -0.29
N VAL A 179 18.10 -12.33 0.69
CA VAL A 179 18.44 -10.91 0.49
C VAL A 179 19.51 -10.80 -0.60
N LYS A 180 20.55 -11.62 -0.54
CA LYS A 180 21.60 -11.66 -1.55
C LYS A 180 21.03 -11.98 -2.94
N LEU A 181 20.22 -13.05 -3.05
CA LEU A 181 19.61 -13.48 -4.30
C LEU A 181 18.78 -12.36 -4.96
N TYR A 182 17.90 -11.69 -4.18
CA TYR A 182 17.09 -10.59 -4.68
C TYR A 182 17.91 -9.33 -4.99
N SER A 183 18.85 -8.98 -4.12
CA SER A 183 19.73 -7.83 -4.31
C SER A 183 20.56 -7.95 -5.59
N ASP A 184 21.12 -9.13 -5.88
CA ASP A 184 21.87 -9.37 -7.10
C ASP A 184 20.99 -9.19 -8.36
N ARG A 185 19.71 -9.55 -8.31
CA ARG A 185 18.77 -9.35 -9.43
C ARG A 185 18.34 -7.89 -9.56
N ILE A 186 18.12 -7.20 -8.44
CA ILE A 186 17.83 -5.76 -8.45
C ILE A 186 18.99 -4.99 -9.09
N LYS A 187 20.25 -5.33 -8.76
CA LYS A 187 21.46 -4.74 -9.38
C LYS A 187 21.47 -4.89 -10.90
N LEU A 188 21.08 -6.04 -11.41
CA LEU A 188 21.02 -6.29 -12.86
C LEU A 188 20.00 -5.35 -13.51
N VAL A 189 18.79 -5.25 -12.95
CA VAL A 189 17.75 -4.36 -13.46
C VAL A 189 18.14 -2.89 -13.36
N ALA A 190 18.76 -2.49 -12.24
CA ALA A 190 19.21 -1.12 -12.03
C ALA A 190 20.35 -0.69 -12.97
N ALA A 191 21.13 -1.65 -13.52
CA ALA A 191 22.22 -1.41 -14.47
C ALA A 191 21.75 -1.29 -15.93
N GLU A 192 20.47 -1.57 -16.22
CA GLU A 192 19.94 -1.47 -17.58
C GLU A 192 19.92 -0.03 -18.13
N THR A 193 20.05 0.09 -19.44
CA THR A 193 19.98 1.38 -20.12
C THR A 193 18.92 1.34 -21.23
N PRO A 194 17.88 2.19 -21.19
CA PRO A 194 17.58 3.13 -20.10
C PRO A 194 17.20 2.41 -18.80
N ARG A 195 17.58 2.99 -17.67
CA ARG A 195 17.22 2.47 -16.35
C ARG A 195 15.71 2.59 -16.12
N PRO A 196 15.03 1.60 -15.50
CA PRO A 196 13.67 1.76 -15.02
C PRO A 196 13.62 2.76 -13.85
N ASP A 197 12.51 3.47 -13.73
CA ASP A 197 12.29 4.47 -12.67
C ASP A 197 11.93 3.79 -11.35
N VAL A 198 11.24 2.65 -11.41
CA VAL A 198 10.80 1.86 -10.25
C VAL A 198 11.08 0.38 -10.48
N ILE A 199 11.59 -0.30 -9.46
CA ILE A 199 11.77 -1.75 -9.48
C ILE A 199 10.80 -2.39 -8.50
N ILE A 200 9.89 -3.21 -9.01
CA ILE A 200 8.91 -3.97 -8.23
C ILE A 200 9.47 -5.35 -7.92
N VAL A 201 9.57 -5.67 -6.63
CA VAL A 201 10.04 -6.98 -6.17
C VAL A 201 8.86 -7.86 -5.84
N VAL A 202 8.67 -8.92 -6.63
CA VAL A 202 7.58 -9.88 -6.48
C VAL A 202 8.01 -11.04 -5.60
N LEU A 203 7.35 -11.19 -4.46
CA LEU A 203 7.66 -12.22 -3.48
C LEU A 203 6.65 -13.37 -3.57
N PRO A 204 7.10 -14.60 -3.89
CA PRO A 204 6.22 -15.75 -3.88
C PRO A 204 5.76 -16.07 -2.44
N PRO A 205 4.54 -16.64 -2.25
CA PRO A 205 3.98 -16.92 -0.92
C PRO A 205 4.90 -17.73 -0.02
N ILE A 206 5.69 -18.65 -0.58
CA ILE A 206 6.63 -19.48 0.17
C ILE A 206 7.72 -18.66 0.87
N VAL A 207 8.18 -17.55 0.27
CA VAL A 207 9.14 -16.64 0.89
C VAL A 207 8.52 -15.93 2.08
N LEU A 208 7.27 -15.46 1.93
CA LEU A 208 6.54 -14.79 3.00
C LEU A 208 6.27 -15.73 4.19
N GLN A 209 5.94 -16.99 3.93
CA GLN A 209 5.64 -17.98 4.95
C GLN A 209 6.88 -18.46 5.71
N LYS A 210 8.00 -18.71 5.01
CA LYS A 210 9.18 -19.40 5.58
C LYS A 210 10.38 -18.50 5.84
N ALA A 211 10.39 -17.28 5.33
CA ALA A 211 11.56 -16.42 5.40
C ALA A 211 11.25 -14.92 5.64
N SER A 212 10.05 -14.57 6.09
CA SER A 212 9.71 -13.16 6.36
C SER A 212 10.49 -12.59 7.54
N THR A 213 10.63 -13.39 8.62
CA THR A 213 11.31 -12.98 9.84
C THR A 213 12.03 -14.16 10.49
N ALA A 214 13.13 -13.88 11.18
CA ALA A 214 13.84 -14.82 12.03
C ALA A 214 14.22 -14.16 13.36
N LEU A 215 14.13 -14.92 14.44
CA LEU A 215 14.54 -14.46 15.77
C LEU A 215 16.06 -14.55 15.91
N ILE A 216 16.70 -13.45 16.33
CA ILE A 216 18.12 -13.38 16.69
C ILE A 216 18.23 -13.39 18.23
N LYS A 217 19.39 -13.76 18.76
CA LYS A 217 19.69 -13.69 20.20
C LYS A 217 19.32 -12.30 20.75
N GLY A 218 18.59 -12.27 21.89
CA GLY A 218 18.21 -11.03 22.56
C GLY A 218 16.88 -10.43 22.13
N ASN A 219 15.96 -11.23 21.62
CA ASN A 219 14.62 -10.81 21.19
C ASN A 219 14.58 -9.84 20.00
N TYR A 220 15.63 -9.78 19.20
CA TYR A 220 15.63 -9.03 17.95
C TYR A 220 15.17 -9.89 16.78
N PHE A 221 14.33 -9.30 15.93
CA PHE A 221 13.87 -9.94 14.71
C PHE A 221 14.68 -9.48 13.50
N TYR A 222 15.24 -10.44 12.76
CA TYR A 222 15.82 -10.18 11.45
C TYR A 222 14.71 -10.28 10.40
N ASN A 223 14.36 -9.16 9.78
CA ASN A 223 13.25 -9.07 8.84
C ASN A 223 13.77 -8.98 7.40
N PHE A 224 13.27 -9.84 6.52
CA PHE A 224 13.68 -9.91 5.12
C PHE A 224 13.47 -8.59 4.38
N ARG A 225 12.29 -7.98 4.49
CA ARG A 225 11.98 -6.73 3.77
C ARG A 225 12.91 -5.59 4.17
N ARG A 226 13.16 -5.43 5.48
CA ARG A 226 14.09 -4.42 5.99
C ARG A 226 15.52 -4.67 5.52
N ALA A 227 15.95 -5.92 5.56
CA ALA A 227 17.29 -6.29 5.14
C ALA A 227 17.49 -6.12 3.62
N LEU A 228 16.47 -6.46 2.81
CA LEU A 228 16.50 -6.22 1.37
C LEU A 228 16.54 -4.72 1.06
N LYS A 229 15.66 -3.92 1.69
CA LYS A 229 15.68 -2.46 1.52
C LYS A 229 17.05 -1.88 1.86
N ALA A 230 17.64 -2.27 3.00
CA ALA A 230 18.96 -1.79 3.39
C ALA A 230 20.07 -2.20 2.38
N ALA A 231 19.97 -3.39 1.78
CA ALA A 231 20.93 -3.88 0.80
C ALA A 231 20.79 -3.22 -0.57
N THR A 232 19.70 -2.50 -0.83
CA THR A 232 19.40 -1.89 -2.13
C THR A 232 19.31 -0.37 -2.08
N MET A 233 19.54 0.25 -0.92
CA MET A 233 19.51 1.73 -0.75
C MET A 233 20.44 2.49 -1.70
N GLU A 234 21.52 1.88 -2.17
CA GLU A 234 22.44 2.50 -3.13
C GLU A 234 21.86 2.64 -4.55
N TYR A 235 20.69 2.04 -4.80
CA TYR A 235 19.99 2.06 -6.10
C TYR A 235 18.71 2.93 -6.08
N GLU A 236 18.39 3.58 -4.95
CA GLU A 236 17.27 4.52 -4.80
C GLU A 236 17.52 5.90 -5.43
#